data_0cfdb11dcdb4f538dfb560f9c605036f
#
_entry.id   0cfdb11dcdb4f538dfb560f9c605036f
#
_cell.length_a   1.000
_cell.length_b   1.000
_cell.length_c   1.000
_cell.angle_alpha   90.00
_cell.angle_beta   90.00
_cell.angle_gamma   90.00
#
_symmetry.space_group_name_H-M   'P 1'
#
loop_
_entity.id
_entity.type
_entity.pdbx_description
1 polymer ?
#
loop_
_entity_poly.entity_id
_entity_poly.type
_entity_poly.pdbx_seq_one_letter_code
_entity_poly.pdbx_strand_id
1 'polypeptide(L)'
;TKLLLKYYDPEDGEIDINGANLAEYTNSSVRRAIAYVPQNIELFSKTIYDNIRISRMDATLDEVKEAAKKADAHEFIRHLPLQYNTYLEEAGNGLSGGEKQRIALARAFLKDSNLYILDESTSNLDFATETLIFNMIYEQLADRSMLIVAHRLSTIRDCDLILVMDHGKIVERGNHEELMAKNGRYAELWNMQQGIFRKRKSEPAPQVPSAVVEEDDDGESITY
;
A
#
# COMPACT_ATOMS: atom_id res chain seq x y z
N THR A 1 2.20 -8.21 6.05
CA THR A 1 3.46 -8.28 5.26
C THR A 1 4.62 -8.85 6.08
N LYS A 2 4.89 -8.37 7.32
CA LYS A 2 6.07 -8.76 8.12
C LYS A 2 6.11 -10.26 8.48
N LEU A 3 4.96 -10.91 8.70
CA LEU A 3 4.86 -12.36 8.92
C LEU A 3 5.26 -13.14 7.66
N LEU A 4 4.78 -12.72 6.47
CA LEU A 4 5.15 -13.35 5.20
C LEU A 4 6.65 -13.27 4.90
N LEU A 5 7.31 -12.20 5.34
CA LEU A 5 8.76 -12.01 5.19
C LEU A 5 9.58 -12.68 6.31
N LYS A 6 8.92 -13.41 7.21
CA LYS A 6 9.52 -14.02 8.39
C LYS A 6 10.37 -13.04 9.21
N TYR A 7 9.86 -11.82 9.43
CA TYR A 7 10.42 -10.92 10.45
C TYR A 7 9.93 -11.29 11.85
N TYR A 8 8.72 -11.88 11.91
CA TYR A 8 8.11 -12.42 13.13
C TYR A 8 7.44 -13.74 12.77
N ASP A 9 7.36 -14.65 13.72
CA ASP A 9 6.54 -15.86 13.62
C ASP A 9 5.11 -15.55 14.10
N PRO A 10 4.07 -16.23 13.57
CA PRO A 10 2.72 -16.09 14.09
C PRO A 10 2.65 -16.63 15.52
N GLU A 11 1.91 -15.92 16.40
CA GLU A 11 1.68 -16.38 17.78
C GLU A 11 0.73 -17.58 17.81
N ASP A 12 -0.17 -17.67 16.84
CA ASP A 12 -1.12 -18.75 16.67
C ASP A 12 -1.45 -18.91 15.18
N GLY A 13 -1.84 -20.11 14.77
CA GLY A 13 -2.12 -20.45 13.37
C GLY A 13 -0.86 -20.71 12.55
N GLU A 14 -1.06 -20.87 11.23
CA GLU A 14 0.00 -21.19 10.27
C GLU A 14 -0.14 -20.38 9.00
N ILE A 15 0.95 -20.26 8.26
CA ILE A 15 1.01 -19.60 6.96
C ILE A 15 1.59 -20.56 5.96
N ASP A 16 0.84 -20.88 4.93
CA ASP A 16 1.29 -21.75 3.84
C ASP A 16 1.63 -20.96 2.59
N ILE A 17 2.74 -21.31 1.95
CA ILE A 17 3.12 -20.81 0.63
C ILE A 17 3.34 -22.02 -0.28
N ASN A 18 2.60 -22.06 -1.39
CA ASN A 18 2.64 -23.17 -2.36
C ASN A 18 2.40 -24.55 -1.71
N GLY A 19 1.54 -24.62 -0.70
CA GLY A 19 1.17 -25.88 -0.02
C GLY A 19 2.19 -26.40 0.99
N ALA A 20 3.20 -25.59 1.35
CA ALA A 20 4.14 -25.92 2.40
C ALA A 20 4.15 -24.82 3.48
N ASN A 21 4.24 -25.23 4.74
CA ASN A 21 4.22 -24.32 5.87
C ASN A 21 5.45 -23.40 5.82
N LEU A 22 5.21 -22.09 5.99
CA LEU A 22 6.27 -21.07 5.99
C LEU A 22 7.34 -21.35 7.06
N ALA A 23 6.98 -21.99 8.16
CA ALA A 23 7.90 -22.36 9.24
C ALA A 23 9.02 -23.31 8.76
N GLU A 24 8.76 -24.14 7.74
CA GLU A 24 9.73 -25.09 7.18
C GLU A 24 10.82 -24.43 6.35
N TYR A 25 10.60 -23.19 5.90
CA TYR A 25 11.56 -22.45 5.09
C TYR A 25 12.51 -21.63 5.95
N THR A 26 13.74 -21.47 5.49
CA THR A 26 14.67 -20.51 6.10
C THR A 26 14.28 -19.06 5.78
N ASN A 27 14.60 -18.13 6.67
CA ASN A 27 14.35 -16.70 6.44
C ASN A 27 15.01 -16.22 5.13
N SER A 28 16.19 -16.75 4.81
CA SER A 28 16.92 -16.42 3.60
C SER A 28 16.20 -16.91 2.33
N SER A 29 15.66 -18.15 2.34
CA SER A 29 14.94 -18.70 1.19
C SER A 29 13.65 -17.92 0.91
N VAL A 30 12.87 -17.58 1.95
CA VAL A 30 11.64 -16.80 1.84
C VAL A 30 11.94 -15.41 1.28
N ARG A 31 12.89 -14.70 1.89
CA ARG A 31 13.24 -13.35 1.45
C ARG A 31 13.86 -13.32 0.06
N ARG A 32 14.47 -14.40 -0.40
CA ARG A 32 14.97 -14.54 -1.77
C ARG A 32 13.83 -14.72 -2.77
N ALA A 33 12.79 -15.45 -2.40
CA ALA A 33 11.65 -15.75 -3.27
C ALA A 33 10.63 -14.61 -3.40
N ILE A 34 10.64 -13.61 -2.49
CA ILE A 34 9.66 -12.52 -2.44
C ILE A 34 10.34 -11.19 -2.78
N ALA A 35 9.83 -10.47 -3.77
CA ALA A 35 10.21 -9.07 -4.00
C ALA A 35 9.33 -8.17 -3.12
N TYR A 36 9.96 -7.32 -2.32
CA TYR A 36 9.27 -6.46 -1.36
C TYR A 36 9.59 -4.98 -1.61
N VAL A 37 8.55 -4.19 -1.77
CA VAL A 37 8.63 -2.72 -1.84
C VAL A 37 7.98 -2.17 -0.57
N PRO A 38 8.77 -1.63 0.37
CA PRO A 38 8.27 -1.13 1.64
C PRO A 38 7.58 0.22 1.50
N GLN A 39 6.79 0.58 2.51
CA GLN A 39 6.17 1.90 2.65
C GLN A 39 7.22 3.02 2.70
N ASN A 40 8.24 2.85 3.52
CA ASN A 40 9.35 3.79 3.63
C ASN A 40 10.53 3.28 2.79
N ILE A 41 10.82 4.01 1.72
CA ILE A 41 11.90 3.65 0.80
C ILE A 41 13.22 4.15 1.36
N GLU A 42 14.09 3.22 1.69
CA GLU A 42 15.46 3.51 2.08
C GLU A 42 16.40 3.32 0.88
N LEU A 43 17.12 4.38 0.55
CA LEU A 43 18.23 4.35 -0.39
C LEU A 43 19.54 4.44 0.40
N PHE A 44 20.49 3.59 0.01
CA PHE A 44 21.79 3.52 0.65
C PHE A 44 22.72 4.62 0.12
N SER A 45 23.64 5.08 0.94
CA SER A 45 24.71 5.98 0.55
C SER A 45 25.71 5.25 -0.37
N LYS A 46 25.28 5.02 -1.61
CA LYS A 46 25.94 4.30 -2.70
C LYS A 46 25.50 4.87 -4.04
N THR A 47 26.06 4.36 -5.12
CA THR A 47 25.62 4.73 -6.47
C THR A 47 24.19 4.27 -6.74
N ILE A 48 23.52 4.88 -7.71
CA ILE A 48 22.18 4.42 -8.18
C ILE A 48 22.30 2.97 -8.68
N TYR A 49 23.38 2.64 -9.41
CA TYR A 49 23.66 1.27 -9.84
C TYR A 49 23.67 0.29 -8.67
N ASP A 50 24.44 0.58 -7.62
CA ASP A 50 24.53 -0.30 -6.45
C ASP A 50 23.21 -0.35 -5.67
N ASN A 51 22.48 0.75 -5.63
CA ASN A 51 21.16 0.80 -5.01
C ASN A 51 20.16 -0.12 -5.69
N ILE A 52 20.16 -0.22 -7.01
CA ILE A 52 19.29 -1.13 -7.74
C ILE A 52 19.79 -2.57 -7.61
N ARG A 53 21.10 -2.79 -7.79
CA ARG A 53 21.75 -4.11 -7.81
C ARG A 53 21.71 -4.86 -6.48
N ILE A 54 21.44 -4.17 -5.35
CA ILE A 54 21.44 -4.80 -4.02
C ILE A 54 20.45 -5.98 -3.90
N SER A 55 19.42 -6.01 -4.73
CA SER A 55 18.45 -7.12 -4.78
C SER A 55 19.00 -8.37 -5.46
N ARG A 56 20.00 -8.22 -6.36
CA ARG A 56 20.69 -9.28 -7.08
C ARG A 56 22.13 -8.82 -7.38
N MET A 57 23.06 -9.14 -6.49
CA MET A 57 24.42 -8.62 -6.47
C MET A 57 25.30 -9.02 -7.67
N ASP A 58 24.96 -10.08 -8.36
CA ASP A 58 25.61 -10.58 -9.58
C ASP A 58 25.05 -9.97 -10.88
N ALA A 59 24.04 -9.10 -10.79
CA ALA A 59 23.46 -8.47 -11.95
C ALA A 59 24.45 -7.56 -12.68
N THR A 60 24.43 -7.64 -14.00
CA THR A 60 25.21 -6.78 -14.90
C THR A 60 24.59 -5.37 -14.98
N LEU A 61 25.37 -4.42 -15.50
CA LEU A 61 24.86 -3.07 -15.73
C LEU A 61 23.67 -3.04 -16.70
N ASP A 62 23.66 -3.90 -17.70
CA ASP A 62 22.59 -3.94 -18.68
C ASP A 62 21.29 -4.50 -18.07
N GLU A 63 21.37 -5.52 -17.21
CA GLU A 63 20.22 -6.00 -16.46
C GLU A 63 19.65 -4.93 -15.50
N VAL A 64 20.53 -4.17 -14.86
CA VAL A 64 20.14 -3.03 -14.01
C VAL A 64 19.44 -1.95 -14.84
N LYS A 65 19.95 -1.64 -16.05
CA LYS A 65 19.30 -0.69 -16.96
C LYS A 65 17.94 -1.18 -17.41
N GLU A 66 17.78 -2.45 -17.75
CA GLU A 66 16.51 -3.02 -18.15
C GLU A 66 15.49 -2.97 -17.00
N ALA A 67 15.90 -3.31 -15.79
CA ALA A 67 15.06 -3.16 -14.61
C ALA A 67 14.66 -1.69 -14.35
N ALA A 68 15.57 -0.76 -14.56
CA ALA A 68 15.30 0.68 -14.44
C ALA A 68 14.34 1.18 -15.54
N LYS A 69 14.42 0.65 -16.76
CA LYS A 69 13.45 0.96 -17.83
C LYS A 69 12.06 0.47 -17.47
N LYS A 70 11.94 -0.78 -17.01
CA LYS A 70 10.67 -1.34 -16.54
C LYS A 70 10.04 -0.52 -15.41
N ALA A 71 10.86 0.12 -14.57
CA ALA A 71 10.43 0.97 -13.46
C ALA A 71 10.29 2.45 -13.84
N ASP A 72 10.36 2.81 -15.11
CA ASP A 72 10.36 4.20 -15.60
C ASP A 72 11.42 5.08 -14.89
N ALA A 73 12.51 4.45 -14.43
CA ALA A 73 13.61 5.14 -13.77
C ALA A 73 14.74 5.55 -14.72
N HIS A 74 14.88 4.86 -15.85
CA HIS A 74 16.00 5.03 -16.78
C HIS A 74 16.12 6.46 -17.28
N GLU A 75 15.01 7.11 -17.64
CA GLU A 75 15.01 8.43 -18.23
C GLU A 75 15.53 9.50 -17.28
N PHE A 76 15.08 9.54 -16.03
CA PHE A 76 15.62 10.50 -15.09
C PHE A 76 17.07 10.21 -14.73
N ILE A 77 17.45 8.91 -14.59
CA ILE A 77 18.84 8.51 -14.27
C ILE A 77 19.81 8.98 -15.35
N ARG A 78 19.47 8.82 -16.63
CA ARG A 78 20.35 9.22 -17.73
C ARG A 78 20.55 10.74 -17.83
N HIS A 79 19.67 11.55 -17.28
CA HIS A 79 19.79 13.00 -17.23
C HIS A 79 20.66 13.48 -16.06
N LEU A 80 21.03 12.64 -15.11
CA LEU A 80 21.95 12.97 -14.05
C LEU A 80 23.40 13.04 -14.60
N PRO A 81 24.24 13.93 -14.08
CA PRO A 81 25.61 14.12 -14.59
C PRO A 81 26.47 12.84 -14.63
N LEU A 82 26.35 11.97 -13.63
CA LEU A 82 27.07 10.70 -13.52
C LEU A 82 26.16 9.49 -13.81
N GLN A 83 24.94 9.72 -14.27
CA GLN A 83 23.96 8.67 -14.61
C GLN A 83 23.86 7.59 -13.51
N TYR A 84 24.02 6.32 -13.84
CA TYR A 84 24.00 5.20 -12.89
C TYR A 84 25.12 5.25 -11.84
N ASN A 85 26.20 5.97 -12.12
CA ASN A 85 27.31 6.19 -11.18
C ASN A 85 27.06 7.38 -10.25
N THR A 86 25.92 8.06 -10.35
CA THR A 86 25.53 9.12 -9.42
C THR A 86 25.47 8.54 -8.01
N TYR A 87 26.27 9.10 -7.11
CA TYR A 87 26.29 8.70 -5.71
C TYR A 87 25.12 9.37 -4.98
N LEU A 88 24.37 8.60 -4.25
CA LEU A 88 23.28 9.08 -3.43
C LEU A 88 23.78 9.32 -2.02
N GLU A 89 23.46 10.47 -1.49
CA GLU A 89 23.68 10.78 -0.08
C GLU A 89 22.67 10.02 0.81
N GLU A 90 22.76 10.23 2.11
CA GLU A 90 21.94 9.56 3.10
C GLU A 90 20.42 9.65 2.74
N ALA A 91 19.75 8.52 2.78
CA ALA A 91 18.34 8.36 2.42
C ALA A 91 17.96 8.85 1.00
N GLY A 92 18.94 8.94 0.07
CA GLY A 92 18.71 9.43 -1.30
C GLY A 92 18.35 10.90 -1.35
N ASN A 93 18.97 11.72 -0.51
CA ASN A 93 18.80 13.17 -0.53
C ASN A 93 19.10 13.71 -1.93
N GLY A 94 18.27 14.66 -2.41
CA GLY A 94 18.34 15.20 -3.77
C GLY A 94 17.42 14.53 -4.80
N LEU A 95 16.80 13.38 -4.46
CA LEU A 95 15.78 12.74 -5.29
C LEU A 95 14.38 13.05 -4.78
N SER A 96 13.44 13.25 -5.70
CA SER A 96 12.01 13.35 -5.40
C SER A 96 11.46 12.02 -4.87
N GLY A 97 10.31 12.04 -4.19
CA GLY A 97 9.64 10.82 -3.73
C GLY A 97 9.35 9.83 -4.85
N GLY A 98 8.91 10.31 -6.02
CA GLY A 98 8.63 9.47 -7.19
C GLY A 98 9.90 8.84 -7.79
N GLU A 99 11.03 9.53 -7.79
CA GLU A 99 12.32 8.97 -8.25
C GLU A 99 12.83 7.88 -7.29
N LYS A 100 12.73 8.10 -5.98
CA LYS A 100 13.03 7.07 -4.97
C LYS A 100 12.16 5.83 -5.16
N GLN A 101 10.87 6.04 -5.41
CA GLN A 101 9.91 4.97 -5.67
C GLN A 101 10.32 4.14 -6.88
N ARG A 102 10.64 4.80 -8.00
CA ARG A 102 11.07 4.11 -9.23
C ARG A 102 12.37 3.33 -9.03
N ILE A 103 13.32 3.83 -8.23
CA ILE A 103 14.51 3.06 -7.86
C ILE A 103 14.15 1.81 -7.03
N ALA A 104 13.23 1.93 -6.07
CA ALA A 104 12.76 0.80 -5.28
C ALA A 104 12.03 -0.25 -6.13
N LEU A 105 11.23 0.19 -7.10
CA LEU A 105 10.60 -0.70 -8.09
C LEU A 105 11.63 -1.36 -8.99
N ALA A 106 12.65 -0.63 -9.46
CA ALA A 106 13.74 -1.22 -10.23
C ALA A 106 14.47 -2.33 -9.45
N ARG A 107 14.67 -2.16 -8.12
CA ARG A 107 15.18 -3.23 -7.24
C ARG A 107 14.27 -4.46 -7.27
N ALA A 108 12.96 -4.24 -7.16
CA ALA A 108 11.97 -5.32 -7.13
C ALA A 108 11.94 -6.07 -8.48
N PHE A 109 11.92 -5.34 -9.60
CA PHE A 109 11.92 -5.94 -10.95
C PHE A 109 13.23 -6.67 -11.27
N LEU A 110 14.39 -6.13 -10.84
CA LEU A 110 15.67 -6.80 -11.01
C LEU A 110 15.74 -8.14 -10.28
N LYS A 111 15.03 -8.26 -9.16
CA LYS A 111 14.96 -9.49 -8.37
C LYS A 111 14.23 -10.62 -9.09
N ASP A 112 13.26 -10.29 -9.94
CA ASP A 112 12.48 -11.21 -10.77
C ASP A 112 11.84 -12.36 -9.95
N SER A 113 11.02 -12.00 -9.00
CA SER A 113 10.33 -12.92 -8.08
C SER A 113 8.98 -13.35 -8.61
N ASN A 114 8.45 -14.48 -8.12
CA ASN A 114 7.08 -14.91 -8.43
C ASN A 114 6.01 -14.20 -7.58
N LEU A 115 6.39 -13.73 -6.40
CA LEU A 115 5.53 -12.97 -5.50
C LEU A 115 6.12 -11.59 -5.23
N TYR A 116 5.30 -10.57 -5.46
CA TYR A 116 5.61 -9.18 -5.14
C TYR A 116 4.72 -8.70 -4.00
N ILE A 117 5.32 -8.07 -3.01
CA ILE A 117 4.59 -7.43 -1.90
C ILE A 117 4.84 -5.93 -2.01
N LEU A 118 3.77 -5.16 -2.20
CA LEU A 118 3.77 -3.70 -2.27
C LEU A 118 3.06 -3.16 -1.03
N ASP A 119 3.83 -2.61 -0.09
CA ASP A 119 3.32 -2.20 1.23
C ASP A 119 3.22 -0.69 1.29
N GLU A 120 2.01 -0.14 1.00
CA GLU A 120 1.71 1.31 0.97
C GLU A 120 2.76 2.14 0.22
N SER A 121 3.39 1.53 -0.75
CA SER A 121 4.61 2.02 -1.39
C SER A 121 4.45 3.35 -2.12
N THR A 122 3.24 3.87 -2.27
CA THR A 122 2.92 5.12 -2.99
C THR A 122 2.25 6.20 -2.14
N SER A 123 2.15 6.00 -0.83
CA SER A 123 1.41 6.89 0.09
C SER A 123 1.88 8.35 0.07
N ASN A 124 3.14 8.60 -0.29
CA ASN A 124 3.75 9.94 -0.33
C ASN A 124 3.74 10.58 -1.72
N LEU A 125 3.06 9.98 -2.70
CA LEU A 125 2.99 10.48 -4.07
C LEU A 125 1.67 11.21 -4.32
N ASP A 126 1.69 12.16 -5.26
CA ASP A 126 0.47 12.74 -5.79
C ASP A 126 -0.32 11.69 -6.59
N PHE A 127 -1.61 11.96 -6.79
CA PHE A 127 -2.53 11.00 -7.41
C PHE A 127 -2.12 10.62 -8.84
N ALA A 128 -1.63 11.58 -9.63
CA ALA A 128 -1.26 11.33 -11.03
C ALA A 128 -0.03 10.43 -11.12
N THR A 129 1.01 10.72 -10.33
CA THR A 129 2.23 9.91 -10.25
C THR A 129 1.93 8.50 -9.75
N GLU A 130 1.08 8.38 -8.72
CA GLU A 130 0.68 7.07 -8.20
C GLU A 130 -0.03 6.23 -9.26
N THR A 131 -1.00 6.81 -9.98
CA THR A 131 -1.73 6.13 -11.05
C THR A 131 -0.79 5.61 -12.15
N LEU A 132 0.16 6.44 -12.57
CA LEU A 132 1.16 6.04 -13.58
C LEU A 132 2.02 4.86 -13.09
N ILE A 133 2.46 4.91 -11.83
CA ILE A 133 3.27 3.85 -11.22
C ILE A 133 2.48 2.54 -11.12
N PHE A 134 1.21 2.57 -10.69
CA PHE A 134 0.41 1.35 -10.60
C PHE A 134 0.08 0.77 -11.97
N ASN A 135 -0.25 1.59 -12.97
CA ASN A 135 -0.44 1.11 -14.33
C ASN A 135 0.79 0.37 -14.84
N MET A 136 1.98 0.94 -14.63
CA MET A 136 3.25 0.30 -14.97
C MET A 136 3.46 -1.01 -14.20
N ILE A 137 3.16 -1.05 -12.89
CA ILE A 137 3.29 -2.26 -12.07
C ILE A 137 2.37 -3.37 -12.60
N TYR A 138 1.11 -3.07 -12.87
CA TYR A 138 0.14 -4.03 -13.42
C TYR A 138 0.57 -4.55 -14.79
N GLU A 139 1.10 -3.69 -15.66
CA GLU A 139 1.63 -4.09 -16.96
C GLU A 139 2.85 -5.00 -16.84
N GLN A 140 3.82 -4.63 -15.99
CA GLN A 140 5.07 -5.38 -15.84
C GLN A 140 4.93 -6.69 -15.06
N LEU A 141 3.92 -6.81 -14.23
CA LEU A 141 3.70 -7.95 -13.34
C LEU A 141 2.42 -8.74 -13.66
N ALA A 142 1.87 -8.61 -14.87
CA ALA A 142 0.62 -9.27 -15.26
C ALA A 142 0.60 -10.79 -15.03
N ASP A 143 1.75 -11.45 -15.19
CA ASP A 143 1.91 -12.90 -15.01
C ASP A 143 2.45 -13.29 -13.62
N ARG A 144 2.45 -12.36 -12.66
CA ARG A 144 3.03 -12.55 -11.32
C ARG A 144 1.96 -12.41 -10.24
N SER A 145 2.19 -13.06 -9.10
CA SER A 145 1.35 -12.84 -7.92
C SER A 145 1.74 -11.55 -7.21
N MET A 146 0.74 -10.74 -6.86
CA MET A 146 0.94 -9.50 -6.12
C MET A 146 0.11 -9.48 -4.84
N LEU A 147 0.71 -9.04 -3.75
CA LEU A 147 0.03 -8.65 -2.52
C LEU A 147 0.20 -7.14 -2.34
N ILE A 148 -0.89 -6.41 -2.44
CA ILE A 148 -0.87 -4.94 -2.36
C ILE A 148 -1.55 -4.53 -1.05
N VAL A 149 -0.84 -3.78 -0.22
CA VAL A 149 -1.42 -3.05 0.91
C VAL A 149 -1.55 -1.60 0.48
N ALA A 150 -2.77 -1.09 0.45
CA ALA A 150 -3.06 0.24 -0.06
C ALA A 150 -4.02 1.01 0.85
N HIS A 151 -3.78 2.31 0.98
CA HIS A 151 -4.71 3.25 1.57
C HIS A 151 -5.68 3.86 0.54
N ARG A 152 -5.26 3.92 -0.73
CA ARG A 152 -6.10 4.42 -1.81
C ARG A 152 -6.76 3.24 -2.52
N LEU A 153 -8.08 3.21 -2.47
CA LEU A 153 -8.85 2.10 -3.04
C LEU A 153 -8.78 2.07 -4.57
N SER A 154 -8.53 3.21 -5.22
CA SER A 154 -8.34 3.29 -6.67
C SER A 154 -7.20 2.39 -7.17
N THR A 155 -6.16 2.20 -6.36
CA THR A 155 -4.99 1.39 -6.73
C THR A 155 -5.24 -0.11 -6.69
N ILE A 156 -6.24 -0.57 -5.93
CA ILE A 156 -6.59 -1.98 -5.78
C ILE A 156 -7.91 -2.36 -6.47
N ARG A 157 -8.51 -1.43 -7.21
CA ARG A 157 -9.80 -1.64 -7.87
C ARG A 157 -9.80 -2.87 -8.78
N ASP A 158 -8.72 -3.04 -9.52
CA ASP A 158 -8.59 -4.08 -10.55
C ASP A 158 -7.92 -5.37 -10.01
N CYS A 159 -7.78 -5.50 -8.68
CA CYS A 159 -7.32 -6.73 -8.05
C CYS A 159 -8.38 -7.84 -8.13
N ASP A 160 -7.94 -9.07 -8.35
CA ASP A 160 -8.81 -10.27 -8.39
C ASP A 160 -9.51 -10.50 -7.04
N LEU A 161 -8.83 -10.19 -5.94
CA LEU A 161 -9.34 -10.36 -4.59
C LEU A 161 -8.94 -9.18 -3.71
N ILE A 162 -9.91 -8.56 -3.07
CA ILE A 162 -9.75 -7.50 -2.08
C ILE A 162 -10.19 -8.03 -0.72
N LEU A 163 -9.33 -7.86 0.28
CA LEU A 163 -9.61 -8.17 1.68
C LEU A 163 -9.76 -6.88 2.46
N VAL A 164 -10.93 -6.64 3.02
CA VAL A 164 -11.19 -5.50 3.92
C VAL A 164 -10.95 -5.93 5.34
N MET A 165 -10.00 -5.27 5.99
CA MET A 165 -9.62 -5.56 7.37
C MET A 165 -10.13 -4.47 8.32
N ASP A 166 -10.68 -4.88 9.45
CA ASP A 166 -11.06 -3.98 10.53
C ASP A 166 -10.73 -4.65 11.87
N HIS A 167 -10.07 -3.90 12.76
CA HIS A 167 -9.60 -4.40 14.06
C HIS A 167 -8.92 -5.78 14.02
N GLY A 168 -8.03 -5.99 13.01
CA GLY A 168 -7.27 -7.22 12.84
C GLY A 168 -8.05 -8.41 12.29
N LYS A 169 -9.31 -8.21 11.86
CA LYS A 169 -10.17 -9.25 11.27
C LYS A 169 -10.53 -8.91 9.84
N ILE A 170 -10.66 -9.92 9.00
CA ILE A 170 -11.22 -9.77 7.66
C ILE A 170 -12.74 -9.67 7.80
N VAL A 171 -13.28 -8.48 7.49
CA VAL A 171 -14.72 -8.20 7.59
C VAL A 171 -15.45 -8.38 6.26
N GLU A 172 -14.75 -8.14 5.14
CA GLU A 172 -15.28 -8.36 3.79
C GLU A 172 -14.20 -8.94 2.89
N ARG A 173 -14.64 -9.70 1.89
CA ARG A 173 -13.78 -10.20 0.82
C ARG A 173 -14.56 -10.29 -0.50
N GLY A 174 -13.87 -10.08 -1.62
CA GLY A 174 -14.42 -10.13 -2.97
C GLY A 174 -13.65 -9.22 -3.91
N ASN A 175 -14.05 -9.13 -5.16
CA ASN A 175 -13.55 -8.12 -6.09
C ASN A 175 -14.27 -6.77 -5.89
N HIS A 176 -13.88 -5.75 -6.63
CA HIS A 176 -14.47 -4.41 -6.51
C HIS A 176 -15.99 -4.41 -6.70
N GLU A 177 -16.48 -5.07 -7.73
CA GLU A 177 -17.90 -5.08 -8.08
C GLU A 177 -18.75 -5.77 -7.01
N GLU A 178 -18.28 -6.93 -6.53
CA GLU A 178 -18.91 -7.68 -5.47
C GLU A 178 -18.99 -6.88 -4.17
N LEU A 179 -17.89 -6.20 -3.80
CA LEU A 179 -17.82 -5.40 -2.57
C LEU A 179 -18.67 -4.13 -2.67
N MET A 180 -18.72 -3.49 -3.84
CA MET A 180 -19.63 -2.36 -4.07
C MET A 180 -21.10 -2.78 -3.99
N ALA A 181 -21.45 -3.95 -4.56
CA ALA A 181 -22.82 -4.47 -4.51
C ALA A 181 -23.28 -4.81 -3.07
N LYS A 182 -22.36 -5.28 -2.21
CA LYS A 182 -22.63 -5.53 -0.78
C LYS A 182 -22.99 -4.26 -0.01
N ASN A 183 -22.61 -3.08 -0.49
CA ASN A 183 -22.87 -1.78 0.15
C ASN A 183 -22.35 -1.70 1.60
N GLY A 184 -21.29 -2.46 1.89
CA GLY A 184 -20.68 -2.59 3.21
C GLY A 184 -19.51 -1.61 3.43
N ARG A 185 -18.55 -2.02 4.26
CA ARG A 185 -17.43 -1.18 4.67
C ARG A 185 -16.56 -0.72 3.49
N TYR A 186 -16.31 -1.60 2.52
CA TYR A 186 -15.58 -1.25 1.31
C TYR A 186 -16.26 -0.13 0.52
N ALA A 187 -17.56 -0.28 0.25
CA ALA A 187 -18.34 0.69 -0.50
C ALA A 187 -18.42 2.05 0.22
N GLU A 188 -18.49 2.04 1.55
CA GLU A 188 -18.43 3.25 2.39
C GLU A 188 -17.09 3.98 2.18
N LEU A 189 -15.97 3.26 2.33
CA LEU A 189 -14.63 3.81 2.16
C LEU A 189 -14.38 4.31 0.72
N TRP A 190 -14.85 3.55 -0.28
CA TRP A 190 -14.77 3.94 -1.68
C TRP A 190 -15.49 5.27 -1.92
N ASN A 191 -16.76 5.38 -1.50
CA ASN A 191 -17.54 6.59 -1.67
C ASN A 191 -16.94 7.79 -0.93
N MET A 192 -16.36 7.57 0.24
CA MET A 192 -15.63 8.61 0.97
C MET A 192 -14.41 9.11 0.20
N GLN A 193 -13.61 8.23 -0.38
CA GLN A 193 -12.43 8.61 -1.16
C GLN A 193 -12.79 9.29 -2.49
N GLN A 194 -13.94 8.96 -3.09
CA GLN A 194 -14.44 9.62 -4.30
C GLN A 194 -15.16 10.96 -4.01
N GLY A 195 -15.19 11.40 -2.77
CA GLY A 195 -15.93 12.62 -2.38
C GLY A 195 -17.44 12.51 -2.48
N ILE A 196 -17.96 11.29 -2.62
CA ILE A 196 -19.40 11.02 -2.68
C ILE A 196 -19.93 10.90 -1.25
N PHE A 197 -20.17 12.04 -0.62
CA PHE A 197 -20.81 12.07 0.70
C PHE A 197 -22.29 11.73 0.56
N ARG A 198 -22.70 10.52 0.92
CA ARG A 198 -24.11 10.29 1.25
C ARG A 198 -24.41 11.07 2.54
N LYS A 199 -25.22 12.12 2.45
CA LYS A 199 -25.87 12.69 3.65
C LYS A 199 -26.54 11.50 4.37
N ARG A 200 -26.02 11.12 5.54
CA ARG A 200 -26.79 10.25 6.44
C ARG A 200 -28.17 10.88 6.56
N LYS A 201 -29.23 10.16 6.19
CA LYS A 201 -30.57 10.52 6.65
C LYS A 201 -30.41 10.61 8.16
N SER A 202 -30.50 11.83 8.69
CA SER A 202 -30.66 12.03 10.13
C SER A 202 -31.84 11.19 10.56
N GLU A 203 -31.61 10.15 11.34
CA GLU A 203 -32.70 9.56 12.11
C GLU A 203 -33.37 10.72 12.86
N PRO A 204 -34.68 10.86 12.80
CA PRO A 204 -35.36 11.88 13.58
C PRO A 204 -34.96 11.68 15.04
N ALA A 205 -34.43 12.73 15.65
CA ALA A 205 -34.10 12.72 17.07
C ALA A 205 -35.27 12.12 17.84
N PRO A 206 -35.06 11.22 18.83
CA PRO A 206 -36.10 10.69 19.64
C PRO A 206 -36.89 11.87 20.23
N GLN A 207 -38.18 11.92 19.93
CA GLN A 207 -39.09 12.91 20.51
C GLN A 207 -39.09 12.72 22.02
N VAL A 208 -38.44 13.61 22.72
CA VAL A 208 -38.55 13.71 24.18
C VAL A 208 -40.02 14.07 24.44
N PRO A 209 -40.77 13.25 25.21
CA PRO A 209 -42.13 13.62 25.56
C PRO A 209 -42.07 14.96 26.27
N SER A 210 -42.85 15.93 25.79
CA SER A 210 -43.07 17.21 26.47
C SER A 210 -43.55 16.93 27.86
N ALA A 211 -42.75 17.30 28.85
CA ALA A 211 -43.16 17.30 30.24
C ALA A 211 -44.39 18.22 30.34
N VAL A 212 -45.48 17.66 30.83
CA VAL A 212 -46.64 18.43 31.23
C VAL A 212 -46.20 19.26 32.44
N VAL A 213 -46.14 20.57 32.24
CA VAL A 213 -45.98 21.50 33.35
C VAL A 213 -47.35 21.62 33.98
N GLU A 214 -47.54 20.97 35.13
CA GLU A 214 -48.63 21.29 36.04
C GLU A 214 -48.27 22.65 36.63
N GLU A 215 -49.09 23.64 36.32
CA GLU A 215 -49.10 24.93 37.02
C GLU A 215 -49.67 24.72 38.40
N ASP A 216 -48.83 24.66 39.40
CA ASP A 216 -49.22 24.89 40.77
C ASP A 216 -49.27 26.38 41.03
N ASP A 217 -50.48 26.84 41.28
CA ASP A 217 -50.86 28.19 41.71
C ASP A 217 -50.47 28.40 43.18
N ASP A 218 -49.26 28.82 43.46
CA ASP A 218 -48.91 29.45 44.76
C ASP A 218 -47.74 30.39 44.57
N GLY A 219 -48.06 31.65 44.60
CA GLY A 219 -47.11 32.75 44.51
C GLY A 219 -46.19 32.83 45.74
N GLU A 220 -44.88 32.80 45.44
CA GLU A 220 -43.90 33.60 46.24
C GLU A 220 -42.64 33.78 45.43
N SER A 221 -42.35 35.04 45.13
CA SER A 221 -41.12 35.55 44.55
C SER A 221 -39.98 35.51 45.56
N ILE A 222 -38.88 34.81 45.25
CA ILE A 222 -37.58 35.05 45.92
C ILE A 222 -36.53 35.21 44.84
N THR A 223 -36.01 36.42 44.79
CA THR A 223 -34.83 36.85 44.05
C THR A 223 -33.55 36.34 44.75
N TYR A 224 -32.67 35.68 43.99
CA TYR A 224 -31.19 35.81 44.19
C TYR A 224 -30.51 35.53 42.86
#